data_704da017a34c60cbe43838e302d4b1df
#
_entry.id   704da017a34c60cbe43838e302d4b1df
#
_cell.length_a   1.000
_cell.length_b   1.000
_cell.length_c   1.000
_cell.angle_alpha   90.00
_cell.angle_beta   90.00
_cell.angle_gamma   90.00
#
_symmetry.space_group_name_H-M   'P 1'
#
loop_
_entity.id
_entity.type
_entity.pdbx_description
1 polymer ?
#
loop_
_entity_poly.entity_id
_entity_poly.type
_entity_poly.pdbx_seq_one_letter_code
_entity_poly.pdbx_strand_id
1 'polypeptide(L)'
;MTTPNDALDFYPTPDDLAWEMVHSLETEIHGFRRFPSPVLEPSAGDGALARQIHTTSGIYHDPKTGKVRREYLDRLEKVDLDCIELSSVLRAKLKKDDFRVVHDDFLTFRPCKKYAAIVMNPPFSAGAAHLLKALDVMKDGGKIRCLLNAETIRNPCTNERKELAAQLEKLNATVKYIPDAFKNARRAARVEVALVSVDIPEREPVSKIRLELQHETTERLKTDPELAALVSADPITAAIERYNAAAEGIRRIFEEYNGIKSLFSSATADDNESEVLAFNRDYNQAIRRLRALYWEKLFDLPQIRDNLTNDMQNEYRSRIAELSDYDFSTYNILTVREEMSANIVQGIEDEIIGLFDNWTNLHYCSEYSKNIHYYNGWCTNSAYKIGKKVIFRCCAFSDWSGRFEPSWRVESALSQIERVLHYLDTNGQKYNGDELRAALKAAEQAGQSQKIQLHYFTATFYKKGTCHIEFTNEDVLKSFNLYASQKKGWLPPSYGKKSYHDMPAADRKVVDSFEGEESYTDTLTRHLIPTKSTFLQLNA
;
A
#
# COMPACT_ATOMS: atom_id res chain seq x y z
N MET A 1 -2.91 25.01 24.12
CA MET A 1 -2.73 23.77 23.31
C MET A 1 -2.61 24.23 21.87
N THR A 2 -1.42 24.25 21.33
CA THR A 2 -1.18 24.50 19.90
C THR A 2 -1.75 23.34 19.11
N THR A 3 -2.63 23.60 18.15
CA THR A 3 -3.15 22.57 17.27
C THR A 3 -2.00 22.01 16.40
N PRO A 4 -2.01 20.73 16.01
CA PRO A 4 -0.97 20.16 15.15
C PRO A 4 -0.73 20.94 13.84
N ASN A 5 -1.67 21.75 13.42
CA ASN A 5 -1.58 22.61 12.24
C ASN A 5 -0.71 23.87 12.42
N ASP A 6 -0.43 24.30 13.63
CA ASP A 6 0.39 25.51 13.87
C ASP A 6 1.88 25.27 13.66
N ALA A 7 2.33 24.01 13.73
CA ALA A 7 3.74 23.63 13.59
C ALA A 7 4.21 23.50 12.13
N LEU A 8 3.30 23.44 11.15
CA LEU A 8 3.62 23.07 9.76
C LEU A 8 3.48 24.23 8.74
N ASP A 9 3.23 25.47 9.17
CA ASP A 9 3.04 26.62 8.25
C ASP A 9 1.97 26.33 7.16
N PHE A 10 0.89 25.61 7.56
CA PHE A 10 -0.15 25.15 6.66
C PHE A 10 -1.27 26.19 6.51
N TYR A 11 -1.48 26.65 5.29
CA TYR A 11 -2.57 27.54 4.87
C TYR A 11 -3.40 26.89 3.77
N PRO A 12 -4.62 26.37 4.05
CA PRO A 12 -5.49 25.79 3.04
C PRO A 12 -5.77 26.79 1.93
N THR A 13 -5.61 26.37 0.69
CA THR A 13 -5.85 27.24 -0.48
C THR A 13 -7.33 27.57 -0.58
N PRO A 14 -7.73 28.86 -0.64
CA PRO A 14 -9.12 29.26 -0.87
C PRO A 14 -9.65 28.73 -2.21
N ASP A 15 -10.96 28.43 -2.26
CA ASP A 15 -11.58 27.78 -3.42
C ASP A 15 -11.49 28.63 -4.70
N ASP A 16 -11.63 29.95 -4.60
CA ASP A 16 -11.49 30.89 -5.72
C ASP A 16 -10.08 30.90 -6.30
N LEU A 17 -9.09 30.85 -5.42
CA LEU A 17 -7.68 30.81 -5.80
C LEU A 17 -7.27 29.45 -6.37
N ALA A 18 -7.76 28.37 -5.75
CA ALA A 18 -7.59 27.03 -6.28
C ALA A 18 -8.18 26.89 -7.69
N TRP A 19 -9.37 27.47 -7.88
CA TRP A 19 -10.01 27.52 -9.19
C TRP A 19 -9.16 28.30 -10.21
N GLU A 20 -8.67 29.48 -9.87
CA GLU A 20 -7.82 30.28 -10.76
C GLU A 20 -6.54 29.53 -11.16
N MET A 21 -5.84 28.95 -10.18
CA MET A 21 -4.61 28.19 -10.43
C MET A 21 -4.85 27.01 -11.38
N VAL A 22 -5.88 26.22 -11.14
CA VAL A 22 -6.18 25.01 -11.90
C VAL A 22 -6.66 25.34 -13.31
N HIS A 23 -7.60 26.30 -13.45
CA HIS A 23 -8.10 26.72 -14.78
C HIS A 23 -7.03 27.35 -15.66
N SER A 24 -6.04 28.01 -15.07
CA SER A 24 -4.93 28.60 -15.82
C SER A 24 -4.02 27.55 -16.51
N LEU A 25 -4.17 26.27 -16.17
CA LEU A 25 -3.45 25.16 -16.80
C LEU A 25 -4.08 24.69 -18.10
N GLU A 26 -5.38 24.94 -18.29
CA GLU A 26 -6.09 24.51 -19.49
C GLU A 26 -5.45 25.10 -20.75
N THR A 27 -5.35 24.31 -21.80
CA THR A 27 -4.88 24.71 -23.12
C THR A 27 -6.00 24.52 -24.12
N GLU A 28 -6.19 25.50 -24.99
CA GLU A 28 -7.13 25.38 -26.12
C GLU A 28 -6.41 24.77 -27.31
N ILE A 29 -6.83 23.57 -27.74
CA ILE A 29 -6.31 22.87 -28.91
C ILE A 29 -7.50 22.57 -29.84
N HIS A 30 -7.48 23.12 -31.04
CA HIS A 30 -8.57 22.95 -32.04
C HIS A 30 -9.98 23.29 -31.50
N GLY A 31 -10.09 24.31 -30.64
CA GLY A 31 -11.37 24.73 -30.04
C GLY A 31 -11.83 23.88 -28.86
N PHE A 32 -11.02 22.95 -28.37
CA PHE A 32 -11.27 22.15 -27.18
C PHE A 32 -10.30 22.53 -26.07
N ARG A 33 -10.82 22.72 -24.85
CA ARG A 33 -9.98 22.90 -23.68
C ARG A 33 -9.48 21.54 -23.21
N ARG A 34 -8.17 21.38 -23.14
CA ARG A 34 -7.52 20.19 -22.59
C ARG A 34 -6.84 20.54 -21.28
N PHE A 35 -7.03 19.71 -20.30
CA PHE A 35 -6.31 19.76 -19.05
C PHE A 35 -5.03 18.90 -19.17
N PRO A 36 -3.86 19.37 -18.66
CA PRO A 36 -2.64 18.58 -18.69
C PRO A 36 -2.75 17.36 -17.80
N SER A 37 -2.16 16.26 -18.24
CA SER A 37 -2.04 15.00 -17.47
C SER A 37 -0.73 14.30 -17.89
N PRO A 38 0.04 13.74 -16.96
CA PRO A 38 -0.15 13.67 -15.49
C PRO A 38 0.15 14.99 -14.74
N VAL A 39 -0.44 15.14 -13.55
CA VAL A 39 -0.26 16.32 -12.68
C VAL A 39 0.34 15.90 -11.34
N LEU A 40 1.20 16.75 -10.79
CA LEU A 40 1.74 16.61 -9.45
C LEU A 40 1.27 17.77 -8.55
N GLU A 41 0.75 17.45 -7.38
CA GLU A 41 0.51 18.39 -6.28
C GLU A 41 1.48 18.09 -5.13
N PRO A 42 2.63 18.78 -5.06
CA PRO A 42 3.72 18.41 -4.16
C PRO A 42 3.59 18.94 -2.71
N SER A 43 2.50 19.62 -2.38
CA SER A 43 2.19 20.11 -1.03
C SER A 43 0.69 20.07 -0.85
N ALA A 44 0.13 18.86 -0.87
CA ALA A 44 -1.30 18.66 -1.05
C ALA A 44 -2.17 19.11 0.13
N GLY A 45 -1.59 19.22 1.32
CA GLY A 45 -2.30 19.70 2.48
C GLY A 45 -3.55 18.88 2.77
N ASP A 46 -4.70 19.56 2.85
CA ASP A 46 -5.99 18.89 3.02
C ASP A 46 -6.68 18.49 1.68
N GLY A 47 -5.97 18.64 0.55
CA GLY A 47 -6.45 18.26 -0.78
C GLY A 47 -7.31 19.32 -1.48
N ALA A 48 -7.18 20.59 -1.15
CA ALA A 48 -7.97 21.66 -1.78
C ALA A 48 -7.72 21.77 -3.29
N LEU A 49 -6.45 21.81 -3.71
CA LEU A 49 -6.07 21.84 -5.12
C LEU A 49 -6.38 20.51 -5.80
N ALA A 50 -6.12 19.36 -5.15
CA ALA A 50 -6.42 18.03 -5.68
C ALA A 50 -7.92 17.87 -6.02
N ARG A 51 -8.80 18.30 -5.11
CA ARG A 51 -10.25 18.30 -5.37
C ARG A 51 -10.63 19.20 -6.54
N GLN A 52 -10.02 20.39 -6.63
CA GLN A 52 -10.27 21.31 -7.75
C GLN A 52 -9.82 20.72 -9.08
N ILE A 53 -8.65 20.05 -9.13
CA ILE A 53 -8.15 19.36 -10.32
C ILE A 53 -9.15 18.28 -10.77
N HIS A 54 -9.64 17.43 -9.85
CA HIS A 54 -10.62 16.40 -10.16
C HIS A 54 -11.94 16.99 -10.67
N THR A 55 -12.39 18.09 -10.09
CA THR A 55 -13.64 18.75 -10.50
C THR A 55 -13.51 19.40 -11.89
N THR A 56 -12.37 20.06 -12.16
CA THR A 56 -12.11 20.75 -13.42
C THR A 56 -11.92 19.77 -14.56
N SER A 57 -11.21 18.69 -14.33
CA SER A 57 -10.93 17.67 -15.35
C SER A 57 -12.19 16.91 -15.82
N GLY A 58 -13.25 16.91 -15.01
CA GLY A 58 -14.55 16.31 -15.35
C GLY A 58 -15.52 17.23 -16.12
N ILE A 59 -15.16 18.50 -16.38
CA ILE A 59 -16.05 19.49 -17.00
C ILE A 59 -15.58 19.80 -18.42
N TYR A 60 -16.41 19.44 -19.41
CA TYR A 60 -16.24 19.87 -20.78
C TYR A 60 -17.07 21.13 -21.05
N HIS A 61 -16.40 22.21 -21.45
CA HIS A 61 -17.05 23.44 -21.92
C HIS A 61 -17.04 23.48 -23.44
N ASP A 62 -18.22 23.51 -24.06
CA ASP A 62 -18.33 23.76 -25.49
C ASP A 62 -17.86 25.21 -25.79
N PRO A 63 -16.75 25.39 -26.52
CA PRO A 63 -16.17 26.73 -26.74
C PRO A 63 -17.08 27.65 -27.57
N LYS A 64 -18.05 27.11 -28.32
CA LYS A 64 -18.97 27.91 -29.13
C LYS A 64 -20.21 28.36 -28.38
N THR A 65 -20.67 27.57 -27.41
CA THR A 65 -21.95 27.82 -26.73
C THR A 65 -21.78 28.14 -25.25
N GLY A 66 -20.59 27.94 -24.68
CA GLY A 66 -20.32 28.08 -23.24
C GLY A 66 -21.09 27.08 -22.36
N LYS A 67 -21.85 26.16 -22.96
CA LYS A 67 -22.67 25.19 -22.26
C LYS A 67 -21.83 23.99 -21.84
N VAL A 68 -22.02 23.58 -20.58
CA VAL A 68 -21.49 22.32 -20.05
C VAL A 68 -22.28 21.16 -20.65
N ARG A 69 -21.64 20.30 -21.43
CA ARG A 69 -22.27 19.06 -21.91
C ARG A 69 -21.95 17.92 -20.95
N ARG A 70 -22.92 17.54 -20.14
CA ARG A 70 -22.83 16.40 -19.21
C ARG A 70 -22.69 15.03 -19.89
N GLU A 71 -23.12 14.89 -21.13
CA GLU A 71 -23.10 13.63 -21.88
C GLU A 71 -21.69 13.09 -22.20
N TYR A 72 -20.65 13.91 -22.03
CA TYR A 72 -19.24 13.51 -22.22
C TYR A 72 -18.51 13.19 -20.90
N LEU A 73 -19.12 13.39 -19.75
CA LEU A 73 -18.49 13.17 -18.43
C LEU A 73 -18.12 11.70 -18.19
N ASP A 74 -18.89 10.77 -18.75
CA ASP A 74 -18.66 9.32 -18.60
C ASP A 74 -17.49 8.78 -19.44
N ARG A 75 -16.91 9.60 -20.32
CA ARG A 75 -15.80 9.21 -21.20
C ARG A 75 -14.50 9.98 -20.94
N LEU A 76 -14.50 10.94 -20.05
CA LEU A 76 -13.27 11.66 -19.67
C LEU A 76 -12.47 10.78 -18.71
N GLU A 77 -11.30 10.36 -19.14
CA GLU A 77 -10.34 9.72 -18.24
C GLU A 77 -10.04 10.64 -17.06
N LYS A 78 -10.08 10.11 -15.85
CA LYS A 78 -9.65 10.84 -14.66
C LYS A 78 -8.22 11.34 -14.90
N VAL A 79 -7.95 12.60 -14.54
CA VAL A 79 -6.57 13.13 -14.59
C VAL A 79 -5.69 12.25 -13.71
N ASP A 80 -4.57 11.83 -14.26
CA ASP A 80 -3.54 11.11 -13.52
C ASP A 80 -2.86 12.10 -12.55
N LEU A 81 -3.34 12.14 -11.30
CA LEU A 81 -2.92 13.06 -10.25
C LEU A 81 -2.15 12.34 -9.16
N ASP A 82 -0.95 12.83 -8.88
CA ASP A 82 -0.12 12.40 -7.76
C ASP A 82 -0.02 13.52 -6.72
N CYS A 83 -0.12 13.16 -5.43
CA CYS A 83 0.00 14.07 -4.30
C CYS A 83 1.23 13.72 -3.46
N ILE A 84 1.84 14.75 -2.86
CA ILE A 84 2.88 14.63 -1.83
C ILE A 84 2.46 15.47 -0.63
N GLU A 85 2.63 14.95 0.58
CA GLU A 85 2.28 15.67 1.80
C GLU A 85 3.14 15.21 2.99
N LEU A 86 3.77 16.18 3.68
CA LEU A 86 4.69 15.89 4.77
C LEU A 86 3.99 15.40 6.05
N SER A 87 2.81 15.96 6.36
CA SER A 87 2.04 15.59 7.54
C SER A 87 1.40 14.23 7.42
N SER A 88 1.72 13.30 8.32
CA SER A 88 1.11 11.97 8.36
C SER A 88 -0.41 12.01 8.52
N VAL A 89 -0.93 12.99 9.28
CA VAL A 89 -2.38 13.18 9.51
C VAL A 89 -3.07 13.60 8.21
N LEU A 90 -2.48 14.56 7.48
CA LEU A 90 -3.03 15.02 6.21
C LEU A 90 -2.89 13.96 5.11
N ARG A 91 -1.78 13.19 5.09
CA ARG A 91 -1.65 12.03 4.20
C ARG A 91 -2.75 11.00 4.41
N ALA A 92 -3.07 10.68 5.67
CA ALA A 92 -4.16 9.75 5.98
C ALA A 92 -5.52 10.27 5.49
N LYS A 93 -5.76 11.60 5.59
CA LYS A 93 -6.95 12.24 5.05
C LYS A 93 -7.01 12.16 3.53
N LEU A 94 -5.91 12.48 2.83
CA LEU A 94 -5.83 12.39 1.37
C LEU A 94 -6.11 10.99 0.86
N LYS A 95 -5.52 9.95 1.49
CA LYS A 95 -5.79 8.55 1.17
C LYS A 95 -7.25 8.17 1.40
N LYS A 96 -7.87 8.66 2.48
CA LYS A 96 -9.31 8.45 2.74
C LYS A 96 -10.21 9.10 1.69
N ASP A 97 -9.79 10.24 1.14
CA ASP A 97 -10.48 10.98 0.08
C ASP A 97 -10.13 10.44 -1.33
N ASP A 98 -9.51 9.25 -1.43
CA ASP A 98 -9.12 8.53 -2.65
C ASP A 98 -8.08 9.28 -3.51
N PHE A 99 -7.21 10.08 -2.89
CA PHE A 99 -6.07 10.68 -3.57
C PHE A 99 -4.83 9.81 -3.44
N ARG A 100 -4.10 9.65 -4.55
CA ARG A 100 -2.86 8.88 -4.60
C ARG A 100 -1.70 9.70 -4.05
N VAL A 101 -1.20 9.31 -2.86
CA VAL A 101 -0.05 9.94 -2.21
C VAL A 101 1.20 9.11 -2.51
N VAL A 102 2.12 9.67 -3.31
CA VAL A 102 3.29 8.96 -3.85
C VAL A 102 4.57 9.16 -3.04
N HIS A 103 4.64 10.16 -2.19
CA HIS A 103 5.79 10.45 -1.32
C HIS A 103 5.37 11.32 -0.14
N ASP A 104 6.24 11.46 0.87
CA ASP A 104 6.02 12.31 2.04
C ASP A 104 6.71 13.68 1.97
N ASP A 105 7.91 13.77 1.38
CA ASP A 105 8.68 15.01 1.28
C ASP A 105 9.06 15.33 -0.17
N PHE A 106 8.51 16.42 -0.69
CA PHE A 106 8.78 16.86 -2.05
C PHE A 106 10.24 17.23 -2.31
N LEU A 107 10.93 17.77 -1.33
CA LEU A 107 12.33 18.20 -1.52
C LEU A 107 13.27 16.99 -1.74
N THR A 108 12.92 15.84 -1.18
CA THR A 108 13.67 14.58 -1.38
C THR A 108 13.14 13.73 -2.52
N PHE A 109 11.96 14.06 -3.04
CA PHE A 109 11.31 13.30 -4.10
C PHE A 109 12.09 13.36 -5.43
N ARG A 110 12.31 12.19 -6.04
CA ARG A 110 12.98 12.03 -7.34
C ARG A 110 12.08 11.21 -8.26
N PRO A 111 11.17 11.85 -9.02
CA PRO A 111 10.23 11.14 -9.86
C PRO A 111 10.92 10.50 -11.06
N CYS A 112 10.58 9.23 -11.33
CA CYS A 112 10.84 8.61 -12.64
C CYS A 112 9.72 8.94 -13.65
N LYS A 113 8.53 9.31 -13.16
CA LYS A 113 7.38 9.72 -13.98
C LYS A 113 7.57 11.15 -14.48
N LYS A 114 7.25 11.40 -15.76
CA LYS A 114 7.18 12.74 -16.32
C LYS A 114 5.80 13.33 -16.09
N TYR A 115 5.76 14.52 -15.52
CA TYR A 115 4.52 15.28 -15.30
C TYR A 115 4.34 16.34 -16.38
N ALA A 116 3.08 16.58 -16.75
CA ALA A 116 2.70 17.66 -17.67
C ALA A 116 2.47 18.98 -16.93
N ALA A 117 2.09 18.91 -15.64
CA ALA A 117 1.95 20.09 -14.80
C ALA A 117 2.27 19.84 -13.33
N ILE A 118 2.69 20.90 -12.63
CA ILE A 118 2.81 20.95 -11.16
C ILE A 118 1.95 22.12 -10.68
N VAL A 119 1.08 21.84 -9.69
CA VAL A 119 0.26 22.86 -8.99
C VAL A 119 0.55 22.76 -7.52
N MET A 120 0.93 23.86 -6.89
CA MET A 120 1.30 23.81 -5.48
C MET A 120 1.06 25.11 -4.71
N ASN A 121 0.73 24.94 -3.44
CA ASN A 121 0.77 25.97 -2.41
C ASN A 121 1.72 25.50 -1.30
N PRO A 122 3.04 25.64 -1.47
CA PRO A 122 4.03 25.14 -0.52
C PRO A 122 4.03 25.94 0.78
N PRO A 123 4.61 25.43 1.88
CA PRO A 123 4.86 26.20 3.08
C PRO A 123 5.61 27.49 2.76
N PHE A 124 5.12 28.64 3.21
CA PHE A 124 5.69 29.94 2.85
C PHE A 124 7.16 30.09 3.29
N SER A 125 7.54 29.45 4.39
CA SER A 125 8.92 29.42 4.88
C SER A 125 9.88 28.71 3.92
N ALA A 126 9.42 27.70 3.18
CA ALA A 126 10.21 26.87 2.25
C ALA A 126 9.80 27.05 0.77
N GLY A 127 9.00 28.08 0.46
CA GLY A 127 8.41 28.26 -0.86
C GLY A 127 9.44 28.39 -1.99
N ALA A 128 10.58 29.07 -1.75
CA ALA A 128 11.64 29.20 -2.75
C ALA A 128 12.27 27.85 -3.10
N ALA A 129 12.62 27.05 -2.09
CA ALA A 129 13.19 25.71 -2.29
C ALA A 129 12.21 24.79 -3.05
N HIS A 130 10.93 24.85 -2.72
CA HIS A 130 9.90 24.04 -3.40
C HIS A 130 9.76 24.45 -4.88
N LEU A 131 9.73 25.74 -5.19
CA LEU A 131 9.60 26.19 -6.57
C LEU A 131 10.87 25.88 -7.38
N LEU A 132 12.07 26.04 -6.82
CA LEU A 132 13.32 25.60 -7.45
C LEU A 132 13.31 24.09 -7.75
N LYS A 133 12.85 23.27 -6.79
CA LYS A 133 12.68 21.84 -7.00
C LYS A 133 11.66 21.52 -8.10
N ALA A 134 10.54 22.26 -8.16
CA ALA A 134 9.55 22.08 -9.21
C ALA A 134 10.10 22.44 -10.60
N LEU A 135 10.92 23.50 -10.70
CA LEU A 135 11.62 23.86 -11.94
C LEU A 135 12.60 22.78 -12.39
N ASP A 136 13.32 22.14 -11.46
CA ASP A 136 14.21 21.01 -11.78
C ASP A 136 13.42 19.79 -12.27
N VAL A 137 12.31 19.44 -11.62
CA VAL A 137 11.42 18.34 -12.03
C VAL A 137 10.85 18.58 -13.42
N MET A 138 10.51 19.83 -13.76
CA MET A 138 9.88 20.21 -15.03
C MET A 138 10.87 20.73 -16.07
N LYS A 139 12.18 20.54 -15.89
CA LYS A 139 13.22 21.08 -16.76
C LYS A 139 13.09 20.70 -18.24
N ASP A 140 12.46 19.56 -18.54
CA ASP A 140 12.28 19.04 -19.89
C ASP A 140 10.98 19.53 -20.57
N GLY A 141 10.17 20.32 -19.86
CA GLY A 141 8.92 20.90 -20.37
C GLY A 141 7.74 20.72 -19.39
N GLY A 142 6.70 21.53 -19.58
CA GLY A 142 5.44 21.47 -18.83
C GLY A 142 5.06 22.78 -18.15
N LYS A 143 4.07 22.75 -17.28
CA LYS A 143 3.48 23.95 -16.66
C LYS A 143 3.59 23.90 -15.14
N ILE A 144 3.93 25.04 -14.52
CA ILE A 144 3.95 25.19 -13.06
C ILE A 144 3.02 26.32 -12.65
N ARG A 145 2.21 26.06 -11.62
CA ARG A 145 1.41 27.07 -10.92
C ARG A 145 1.73 26.97 -9.42
N CYS A 146 2.30 28.04 -8.89
CA CYS A 146 2.80 28.06 -7.52
C CYS A 146 2.36 29.31 -6.79
N LEU A 147 1.81 29.15 -5.58
CA LEU A 147 1.56 30.26 -4.65
C LEU A 147 2.75 30.43 -3.73
N LEU A 148 3.26 31.65 -3.66
CA LEU A 148 4.33 32.04 -2.75
C LEU A 148 3.92 33.27 -1.95
N ASN A 149 4.57 33.48 -0.81
CA ASN A 149 4.54 34.78 -0.17
C ASN A 149 5.12 35.85 -1.13
N ALA A 150 4.43 36.96 -1.32
CA ALA A 150 4.87 38.04 -2.23
C ALA A 150 6.30 38.52 -1.97
N GLU A 151 6.71 38.55 -0.69
CA GLU A 151 8.06 38.94 -0.27
C GLU A 151 9.15 37.95 -0.79
N THR A 152 8.81 36.70 -1.08
CA THR A 152 9.76 35.73 -1.65
C THR A 152 10.27 36.22 -3.01
N ILE A 153 9.40 36.86 -3.79
CA ILE A 153 9.72 37.36 -5.12
C ILE A 153 10.22 38.82 -5.09
N ARG A 154 9.54 39.68 -4.29
CA ARG A 154 9.89 41.12 -4.22
C ARG A 154 11.22 41.37 -3.57
N ASN A 155 11.59 40.58 -2.58
CA ASN A 155 12.77 40.76 -1.77
C ASN A 155 13.69 39.53 -1.76
N PRO A 156 14.48 39.32 -2.82
CA PRO A 156 15.36 38.14 -2.96
C PRO A 156 16.64 38.29 -2.11
N CYS A 157 16.50 38.31 -0.77
CA CYS A 157 17.62 38.52 0.14
C CYS A 157 18.49 37.27 0.37
N THR A 158 17.97 36.05 0.15
CA THR A 158 18.72 34.80 0.30
C THR A 158 19.27 34.31 -1.04
N ASN A 159 20.30 33.46 -1.01
CA ASN A 159 20.87 32.87 -2.22
C ASN A 159 19.82 32.08 -3.02
N GLU A 160 18.97 31.30 -2.33
CA GLU A 160 17.88 30.56 -2.97
C GLU A 160 16.87 31.49 -3.68
N ARG A 161 16.49 32.61 -3.04
CA ARG A 161 15.56 33.58 -3.65
C ARG A 161 16.18 34.32 -4.83
N LYS A 162 17.50 34.58 -4.79
CA LYS A 162 18.23 35.17 -5.91
C LYS A 162 18.31 34.21 -7.09
N GLU A 163 18.60 32.94 -6.82
CA GLU A 163 18.61 31.90 -7.83
C GLU A 163 17.22 31.72 -8.44
N LEU A 164 16.18 31.66 -7.61
CA LEU A 164 14.80 31.58 -8.07
C LEU A 164 14.43 32.74 -8.98
N ALA A 165 14.73 33.98 -8.57
CA ALA A 165 14.45 35.18 -9.37
C ALA A 165 15.12 35.10 -10.76
N ALA A 166 16.40 34.71 -10.81
CA ALA A 166 17.14 34.56 -12.08
C ALA A 166 16.54 33.46 -12.97
N GLN A 167 16.11 32.33 -12.39
CA GLN A 167 15.45 31.25 -13.16
C GLN A 167 14.08 31.68 -13.67
N LEU A 168 13.27 32.37 -12.89
CA LEU A 168 11.95 32.88 -13.28
C LEU A 168 12.07 33.92 -14.41
N GLU A 169 13.03 34.83 -14.34
CA GLU A 169 13.33 35.79 -15.40
C GLU A 169 13.72 35.06 -16.70
N LYS A 170 14.64 34.10 -16.64
CA LYS A 170 15.08 33.31 -17.77
C LYS A 170 13.95 32.54 -18.46
N LEU A 171 12.96 32.09 -17.68
CA LEU A 171 11.81 31.32 -18.18
C LEU A 171 10.62 32.21 -18.54
N ASN A 172 10.76 33.54 -18.48
CA ASN A 172 9.67 34.49 -18.72
C ASN A 172 8.43 34.19 -17.88
N ALA A 173 8.62 33.88 -16.59
CA ALA A 173 7.54 33.56 -15.70
C ALA A 173 6.60 34.75 -15.48
N THR A 174 5.31 34.48 -15.41
CA THR A 174 4.30 35.51 -15.07
C THR A 174 4.05 35.48 -13.56
N VAL A 175 4.08 36.65 -12.93
CA VAL A 175 3.83 36.80 -11.49
C VAL A 175 2.63 37.73 -11.29
N LYS A 176 1.57 37.22 -10.67
CA LYS A 176 0.38 37.99 -10.27
C LYS A 176 0.35 38.15 -8.75
N TYR A 177 0.37 39.37 -8.27
CA TYR A 177 0.26 39.65 -6.84
C TYR A 177 -1.21 39.76 -6.42
N ILE A 178 -1.57 39.06 -5.35
CA ILE A 178 -2.95 38.98 -4.83
C ILE A 178 -2.93 39.43 -3.37
N PRO A 179 -3.45 40.62 -3.07
CA PRO A 179 -3.54 41.10 -1.70
C PRO A 179 -4.62 40.34 -0.93
N ASP A 180 -4.41 40.16 0.37
CA ASP A 180 -5.37 39.52 1.29
C ASP A 180 -5.93 38.17 0.79
N ALA A 181 -5.15 37.39 0.06
CA ALA A 181 -5.56 36.15 -0.61
C ALA A 181 -6.18 35.12 0.34
N PHE A 182 -5.79 35.12 1.62
CA PHE A 182 -6.30 34.20 2.64
C PHE A 182 -7.30 34.84 3.61
N LYS A 183 -7.88 36.01 3.28
CA LYS A 183 -8.83 36.70 4.15
C LYS A 183 -10.06 35.83 4.48
N ASN A 184 -10.55 35.07 3.50
CA ASN A 184 -11.73 34.23 3.62
C ASN A 184 -11.36 32.72 3.77
N ALA A 185 -10.08 32.41 3.96
CA ALA A 185 -9.64 31.03 4.16
C ALA A 185 -10.06 30.50 5.54
N ARG A 186 -10.11 29.18 5.70
CA ARG A 186 -10.37 28.53 7.01
C ARG A 186 -9.38 28.99 8.09
N ARG A 187 -8.17 29.38 7.72
CA ARG A 187 -7.18 30.07 8.55
C ARG A 187 -6.95 31.44 7.91
N ALA A 188 -7.65 32.45 8.41
CA ALA A 188 -7.54 33.79 7.88
C ALA A 188 -6.15 34.40 8.18
N ALA A 189 -5.49 34.89 7.16
CA ALA A 189 -4.22 35.58 7.26
C ALA A 189 -4.23 36.79 6.30
N ARG A 190 -3.74 37.94 6.79
CA ARG A 190 -3.52 39.11 5.93
C ARG A 190 -2.14 39.03 5.30
N VAL A 191 -2.03 38.14 4.31
CA VAL A 191 -0.79 37.92 3.58
C VAL A 191 -1.04 38.17 2.10
N GLU A 192 -0.20 38.98 1.50
CA GLU A 192 -0.15 39.13 0.05
C GLU A 192 0.63 37.96 -0.53
N VAL A 193 0.06 37.31 -1.54
CA VAL A 193 0.72 36.20 -2.22
C VAL A 193 1.06 36.54 -3.67
N ALA A 194 2.05 35.86 -4.18
CA ALA A 194 2.42 35.88 -5.58
C ALA A 194 2.01 34.54 -6.24
N LEU A 195 1.07 34.58 -7.17
CA LEU A 195 0.80 33.45 -8.06
C LEU A 195 1.83 33.48 -9.18
N VAL A 196 2.75 32.54 -9.13
CA VAL A 196 3.80 32.36 -10.12
C VAL A 196 3.36 31.31 -11.14
N SER A 197 3.32 31.70 -12.40
CA SER A 197 2.98 30.86 -13.54
C SER A 197 4.19 30.72 -14.45
N VAL A 198 4.61 29.48 -14.67
CA VAL A 198 5.74 29.17 -15.56
C VAL A 198 5.29 28.12 -16.57
N ASP A 199 5.42 28.44 -17.85
CA ASP A 199 5.17 27.50 -18.94
C ASP A 199 6.52 27.21 -19.60
N ILE A 200 7.04 26.01 -19.35
CA ILE A 200 8.35 25.57 -19.83
C ILE A 200 8.11 24.84 -21.15
N PRO A 201 8.69 25.32 -22.27
CA PRO A 201 8.56 24.64 -23.54
C PRO A 201 9.23 23.27 -23.49
N GLU A 202 8.63 22.28 -24.17
CA GLU A 202 9.26 20.99 -24.32
C GLU A 202 10.61 21.18 -25.03
N ARG A 203 11.66 20.67 -24.42
CA ARG A 203 12.97 20.63 -25.05
C ARG A 203 12.99 19.46 -26.03
N GLU A 204 13.31 19.73 -27.28
CA GLU A 204 13.71 18.66 -28.19
C GLU A 204 14.99 18.04 -27.63
N PRO A 205 14.99 16.76 -27.29
CA PRO A 205 16.19 16.08 -26.79
C PRO A 205 17.22 16.06 -27.93
N VAL A 206 18.42 16.50 -27.62
CA VAL A 206 19.55 16.38 -28.53
C VAL A 206 20.06 14.95 -28.45
N SER A 207 19.86 14.17 -29.51
CA SER A 207 20.33 12.78 -29.57
C SER A 207 21.86 12.72 -29.52
N LYS A 208 22.39 11.93 -28.58
CA LYS A 208 23.83 11.64 -28.51
C LYS A 208 24.31 10.87 -29.74
N ILE A 209 23.46 9.98 -30.28
CA ILE A 209 23.74 9.23 -31.51
C ILE A 209 23.97 10.21 -32.66
N ARG A 210 23.21 11.30 -32.74
CA ARG A 210 23.37 12.34 -33.75
C ARG A 210 24.67 13.12 -33.61
N LEU A 211 25.17 13.29 -32.39
CA LEU A 211 26.47 13.93 -32.12
C LEU A 211 27.63 12.96 -32.35
N GLU A 212 27.46 11.67 -32.04
CA GLU A 212 28.48 10.63 -32.18
C GLU A 212 28.68 10.21 -33.66
N LEU A 213 27.64 10.29 -34.50
CA LEU A 213 27.77 10.13 -35.94
C LEU A 213 28.65 11.21 -36.60
N GLN A 214 28.92 12.31 -35.87
CA GLN A 214 29.86 13.35 -36.31
C GLN A 214 31.29 13.16 -35.80
N HIS A 215 31.50 12.26 -34.83
CA HIS A 215 32.80 11.94 -34.25
C HIS A 215 32.89 10.42 -33.99
N GLU A 216 33.66 9.72 -34.84
CA GLU A 216 33.99 8.31 -34.63
C GLU A 216 34.84 8.14 -33.36
N THR A 217 34.23 7.71 -32.28
CA THR A 217 34.94 7.12 -31.13
C THR A 217 34.13 6.04 -30.48
N THR A 218 34.59 4.80 -30.66
CA THR A 218 34.11 3.58 -30.02
C THR A 218 34.64 3.54 -28.59
N GLU A 219 33.89 4.00 -27.60
CA GLU A 219 34.09 3.61 -26.21
C GLU A 219 33.15 2.49 -25.85
N ARG A 220 33.72 1.31 -25.52
CA ARG A 220 33.02 0.17 -24.99
C ARG A 220 32.42 0.53 -23.62
N LEU A 221 31.12 0.32 -23.46
CA LEU A 221 30.42 0.36 -22.18
C LEU A 221 31.14 -0.55 -21.17
N LYS A 222 31.84 0.03 -20.22
CA LYS A 222 32.38 -0.68 -19.08
C LYS A 222 31.23 -0.98 -18.14
N THR A 223 31.03 -2.25 -17.83
CA THR A 223 30.17 -2.70 -16.74
C THR A 223 30.72 -2.12 -15.44
N ASP A 224 29.92 -1.30 -14.77
CA ASP A 224 30.30 -0.60 -13.55
C ASP A 224 30.52 -1.60 -12.39
N PRO A 225 31.76 -1.76 -11.86
CA PRO A 225 32.03 -2.68 -10.77
C PRO A 225 31.38 -2.26 -9.43
N GLU A 226 30.96 -1.00 -9.28
CA GLU A 226 30.21 -0.54 -8.10
C GLU A 226 28.81 -1.14 -8.04
N LEU A 227 28.16 -1.40 -9.19
CA LEU A 227 26.87 -2.08 -9.24
C LEU A 227 26.95 -3.54 -8.77
N ALA A 228 28.10 -4.20 -8.93
CA ALA A 228 28.34 -5.57 -8.50
C ALA A 228 28.60 -5.67 -6.99
N ALA A 229 29.18 -4.64 -6.36
CA ALA A 229 29.46 -4.60 -4.94
C ALA A 229 28.22 -4.31 -4.08
N LEU A 230 27.22 -3.58 -4.62
CA LEU A 230 25.93 -3.30 -3.97
C LEU A 230 25.02 -4.53 -3.88
N VAL A 231 25.29 -5.59 -4.62
CA VAL A 231 24.51 -6.84 -4.64
C VAL A 231 24.65 -7.66 -3.34
N SER A 232 25.61 -7.35 -2.47
CA SER A 232 25.84 -8.06 -1.19
C SER A 232 25.10 -7.46 0.01
N ALA A 233 24.44 -6.32 -0.16
CA ALA A 233 23.63 -5.67 0.87
C ALA A 233 22.16 -6.17 0.80
N ASP A 234 21.28 -5.60 1.61
CA ASP A 234 19.86 -5.92 1.68
C ASP A 234 19.20 -6.09 0.29
N PRO A 235 18.51 -7.21 0.03
CA PRO A 235 17.86 -7.49 -1.26
C PRO A 235 16.86 -6.42 -1.74
N ILE A 236 16.23 -5.71 -0.81
CA ILE A 236 15.28 -4.62 -1.13
C ILE A 236 16.04 -3.42 -1.69
N THR A 237 17.12 -3.01 -1.03
CA THR A 237 18.00 -1.93 -1.50
C THR A 237 18.57 -2.25 -2.88
N ALA A 238 19.04 -3.47 -3.08
CA ALA A 238 19.54 -3.92 -4.39
C ALA A 238 18.45 -3.89 -5.48
N ALA A 239 17.20 -4.21 -5.14
CA ALA A 239 16.08 -4.12 -6.09
C ALA A 239 15.76 -2.67 -6.46
N ILE A 240 15.80 -1.74 -5.50
CA ILE A 240 15.59 -0.30 -5.72
C ILE A 240 16.66 0.26 -6.65
N GLU A 241 17.94 -0.03 -6.39
CA GLU A 241 19.04 0.44 -7.24
C GLU A 241 18.94 -0.09 -8.68
N ARG A 242 18.57 -1.37 -8.84
CA ARG A 242 18.31 -1.94 -10.18
C ARG A 242 17.12 -1.30 -10.87
N TYR A 243 16.05 -0.98 -10.12
CA TYR A 243 14.91 -0.25 -10.66
C TYR A 243 15.32 1.14 -11.14
N ASN A 244 16.05 1.89 -10.32
CA ASN A 244 16.52 3.23 -10.67
C ASN A 244 17.43 3.21 -11.92
N ALA A 245 18.34 2.25 -12.00
CA ALA A 245 19.20 2.08 -13.18
C ALA A 245 18.39 1.72 -14.44
N ALA A 246 17.38 0.85 -14.31
CA ALA A 246 16.50 0.48 -15.43
C ALA A 246 15.61 1.66 -15.87
N ALA A 247 15.07 2.43 -14.92
CA ALA A 247 14.27 3.62 -15.21
C ALA A 247 15.10 4.70 -15.93
N GLU A 248 16.34 4.92 -15.48
CA GLU A 248 17.28 5.81 -16.14
C GLU A 248 17.64 5.32 -17.55
N GLY A 249 17.83 4.01 -17.73
CA GLY A 249 18.04 3.40 -19.06
C GLY A 249 16.86 3.65 -20.00
N ILE A 250 15.63 3.46 -19.53
CA ILE A 250 14.41 3.77 -20.31
C ILE A 250 14.37 5.25 -20.65
N ARG A 251 14.68 6.15 -19.71
CA ARG A 251 14.71 7.59 -19.95
C ARG A 251 15.66 7.95 -21.10
N ARG A 252 16.88 7.42 -21.08
CA ARG A 252 17.89 7.64 -22.12
C ARG A 252 17.43 7.13 -23.49
N ILE A 253 16.85 5.93 -23.53
CA ILE A 253 16.35 5.36 -24.80
C ILE A 253 15.25 6.26 -25.40
N PHE A 254 14.31 6.74 -24.56
CA PHE A 254 13.25 7.63 -25.04
C PHE A 254 13.79 9.01 -25.47
N GLU A 255 14.80 9.56 -24.81
CA GLU A 255 15.46 10.79 -25.22
C GLU A 255 16.13 10.63 -26.58
N GLU A 256 16.90 9.55 -26.78
CA GLU A 256 17.53 9.23 -28.06
C GLU A 256 16.48 9.03 -29.17
N TYR A 257 15.44 8.22 -28.91
CA TYR A 257 14.35 8.00 -29.86
C TYR A 257 13.68 9.33 -30.28
N ASN A 258 13.34 10.19 -29.33
CA ASN A 258 12.73 11.49 -29.63
C ASN A 258 13.67 12.41 -30.43
N GLY A 259 14.97 12.34 -30.15
CA GLY A 259 15.97 13.12 -30.88
C GLY A 259 16.17 12.70 -32.35
N ILE A 260 15.87 11.44 -32.68
CA ILE A 260 16.00 10.92 -34.07
C ILE A 260 14.64 10.75 -34.77
N LYS A 261 13.52 10.88 -34.05
CA LYS A 261 12.16 10.67 -34.58
C LYS A 261 11.88 11.48 -35.84
N SER A 262 12.35 12.74 -35.92
CA SER A 262 12.18 13.60 -37.08
C SER A 262 12.87 13.08 -38.33
N LEU A 263 13.90 12.22 -38.21
CA LEU A 263 14.59 11.62 -39.35
C LEU A 263 13.75 10.52 -40.00
N PHE A 264 12.87 9.86 -39.24
CA PHE A 264 11.98 8.80 -39.74
C PHE A 264 10.69 9.37 -40.33
N SER A 265 10.13 10.45 -39.74
CA SER A 265 8.92 11.10 -40.24
C SER A 265 9.09 11.78 -41.61
N SER A 266 10.33 12.12 -42.01
CA SER A 266 10.62 12.71 -43.33
C SER A 266 10.82 11.67 -44.42
N ALA A 267 10.99 10.38 -44.07
CA ALA A 267 11.34 9.33 -45.03
C ALA A 267 10.11 8.50 -45.48
N THR A 268 9.00 8.56 -44.80
CA THR A 268 7.82 7.75 -45.13
C THR A 268 6.54 8.57 -44.97
N ALA A 269 5.88 8.83 -46.12
CA ALA A 269 4.55 9.47 -46.18
C ALA A 269 3.41 8.50 -45.81
N ASP A 270 3.70 7.25 -45.46
CA ASP A 270 2.73 6.20 -45.16
C ASP A 270 2.83 5.70 -43.70
N ASP A 271 1.70 5.27 -43.14
CA ASP A 271 1.43 4.84 -41.76
C ASP A 271 2.30 3.69 -41.21
N ASN A 272 3.35 3.25 -41.89
CA ASN A 272 4.22 2.12 -41.52
C ASN A 272 5.39 2.47 -40.58
N GLU A 273 5.41 3.67 -40.01
CA GLU A 273 6.42 4.09 -39.00
C GLU A 273 6.45 3.14 -37.77
N SER A 274 5.36 2.42 -37.54
CA SER A 274 5.21 1.50 -36.40
C SER A 274 5.92 0.16 -36.59
N GLU A 275 6.20 -0.28 -37.82
CA GLU A 275 6.84 -1.57 -38.08
C GLU A 275 8.37 -1.52 -38.02
N VAL A 276 8.99 -0.36 -38.33
CA VAL A 276 10.45 -0.22 -38.33
C VAL A 276 11.02 -0.15 -36.91
N LEU A 277 10.26 0.41 -35.97
CA LEU A 277 10.62 0.44 -34.55
C LEU A 277 9.37 0.06 -33.74
N ALA A 278 9.23 -1.21 -33.38
CA ALA A 278 8.22 -1.70 -32.43
C ALA A 278 8.46 -1.11 -31.02
N PHE A 279 8.66 0.20 -30.94
CA PHE A 279 8.98 0.90 -29.71
C PHE A 279 7.71 1.48 -29.11
N ASN A 280 7.50 1.22 -27.83
CA ASN A 280 6.35 1.77 -27.10
C ASN A 280 6.51 3.30 -27.02
N ARG A 281 5.64 4.05 -27.70
CA ARG A 281 5.73 5.51 -27.84
C ARG A 281 5.44 6.28 -26.56
N ASP A 282 4.93 5.61 -25.51
CA ASP A 282 4.57 6.24 -24.24
C ASP A 282 5.60 5.92 -23.15
N TYR A 283 6.40 6.92 -22.80
CA TYR A 283 7.38 6.85 -21.73
C TYR A 283 6.75 6.45 -20.38
N ASN A 284 5.65 7.10 -20.00
CA ASN A 284 5.00 6.83 -18.72
C ASN A 284 4.43 5.41 -18.67
N GLN A 285 3.95 4.89 -19.79
CA GLN A 285 3.50 3.51 -19.87
C GLN A 285 4.67 2.51 -19.72
N ALA A 286 5.83 2.83 -20.29
CA ALA A 286 7.04 2.02 -20.13
C ALA A 286 7.50 2.00 -18.66
N ILE A 287 7.52 3.15 -17.99
CA ILE A 287 7.83 3.25 -16.56
C ILE A 287 6.79 2.52 -15.71
N ARG A 288 5.51 2.63 -16.02
CA ARG A 288 4.44 1.89 -15.31
C ARG A 288 4.63 0.38 -15.41
N ARG A 289 4.98 -0.14 -16.59
CA ARG A 289 5.29 -1.57 -16.79
C ARG A 289 6.53 -1.99 -16.01
N LEU A 290 7.57 -1.15 -15.99
CA LEU A 290 8.76 -1.40 -15.19
C LEU A 290 8.42 -1.48 -13.69
N ARG A 291 7.61 -0.56 -13.18
CA ARG A 291 7.13 -0.59 -11.79
C ARG A 291 6.38 -1.87 -11.47
N ALA A 292 5.42 -2.26 -12.32
CA ALA A 292 4.67 -3.50 -12.14
C ALA A 292 5.60 -4.71 -12.00
N LEU A 293 6.62 -4.81 -12.87
CA LEU A 293 7.61 -5.89 -12.83
C LEU A 293 8.41 -5.91 -11.51
N TYR A 294 8.80 -4.74 -11.00
CA TYR A 294 9.58 -4.68 -9.76
C TYR A 294 8.72 -4.90 -8.52
N TRP A 295 7.46 -4.45 -8.51
CA TRP A 295 6.50 -4.78 -7.46
C TRP A 295 6.20 -6.28 -7.42
N GLU A 296 6.02 -6.94 -8.57
CA GLU A 296 5.86 -8.39 -8.65
C GLU A 296 7.07 -9.12 -8.06
N LYS A 297 8.29 -8.74 -8.48
CA LYS A 297 9.54 -9.32 -7.96
C LYS A 297 9.72 -9.11 -6.46
N LEU A 298 9.26 -7.98 -5.91
CA LEU A 298 9.31 -7.71 -4.48
C LEU A 298 8.49 -8.72 -3.68
N PHE A 299 7.26 -9.02 -4.15
CA PHE A 299 6.39 -9.99 -3.49
C PHE A 299 6.87 -11.44 -3.63
N ASP A 300 7.70 -11.73 -4.62
CA ASP A 300 8.33 -13.04 -4.80
C ASP A 300 9.59 -13.23 -3.93
N LEU A 301 10.11 -12.18 -3.31
CA LEU A 301 11.25 -12.30 -2.38
C LEU A 301 10.87 -13.21 -1.20
N PRO A 302 11.71 -14.21 -0.85
CA PRO A 302 11.41 -15.15 0.24
C PRO A 302 11.08 -14.46 1.57
N GLN A 303 11.77 -13.34 1.87
CA GLN A 303 11.57 -12.56 3.09
C GLN A 303 10.16 -11.94 3.19
N ILE A 304 9.49 -11.70 2.06
CA ILE A 304 8.12 -11.16 2.01
C ILE A 304 7.13 -12.30 1.79
N ARG A 305 7.32 -13.09 0.73
CA ARG A 305 6.41 -14.19 0.35
C ARG A 305 6.16 -15.15 1.50
N ASP A 306 7.23 -15.52 2.18
CA ASP A 306 7.18 -16.56 3.21
C ASP A 306 6.44 -16.12 4.48
N ASN A 307 6.23 -14.83 4.67
CA ASN A 307 5.46 -14.28 5.79
C ASN A 307 3.98 -14.06 5.47
N LEU A 308 3.55 -14.29 4.23
CA LEU A 308 2.19 -14.10 3.77
C LEU A 308 1.43 -15.41 3.66
N THR A 309 0.15 -15.42 4.03
CA THR A 309 -0.76 -16.52 3.68
C THR A 309 -1.00 -16.54 2.17
N ASN A 310 -1.47 -17.68 1.64
CA ASN A 310 -1.79 -17.79 0.21
C ASN A 310 -2.84 -16.76 -0.24
N ASP A 311 -3.82 -16.47 0.61
CA ASP A 311 -4.87 -15.50 0.32
C ASP A 311 -4.31 -14.09 0.26
N MET A 312 -3.42 -13.72 1.19
CA MET A 312 -2.72 -12.44 1.18
C MET A 312 -1.80 -12.30 -0.04
N GLN A 313 -1.07 -13.36 -0.42
CA GLN A 313 -0.25 -13.34 -1.64
C GLN A 313 -1.11 -13.07 -2.89
N ASN A 314 -2.29 -13.70 -2.99
CA ASN A 314 -3.21 -13.48 -4.09
C ASN A 314 -3.79 -12.06 -4.07
N GLU A 315 -4.13 -11.54 -2.90
CA GLU A 315 -4.59 -10.16 -2.73
C GLU A 315 -3.54 -9.15 -3.20
N TYR A 316 -2.29 -9.24 -2.72
CA TYR A 316 -1.21 -8.34 -3.15
C TYR A 316 -0.88 -8.46 -4.63
N ARG A 317 -0.89 -9.67 -5.20
CA ARG A 317 -0.72 -9.84 -6.65
C ARG A 317 -1.85 -9.20 -7.45
N SER A 318 -3.08 -9.22 -6.97
CA SER A 318 -4.21 -8.52 -7.62
C SER A 318 -4.05 -7.00 -7.59
N ARG A 319 -3.33 -6.46 -6.61
CA ARG A 319 -3.06 -5.02 -6.45
C ARG A 319 -1.84 -4.52 -7.23
N ILE A 320 -1.09 -5.39 -7.95
CA ILE A 320 0.10 -4.96 -8.72
C ILE A 320 -0.25 -3.88 -9.74
N ALA A 321 -1.43 -3.95 -10.36
CA ALA A 321 -1.88 -2.94 -11.30
C ALA A 321 -2.03 -1.56 -10.65
N GLU A 322 -2.54 -1.49 -9.42
CA GLU A 322 -2.64 -0.27 -8.60
C GLU A 322 -1.25 0.20 -8.15
N LEU A 323 -0.42 -0.73 -7.63
CA LEU A 323 0.93 -0.43 -7.17
C LEU A 323 1.85 0.07 -8.29
N SER A 324 1.57 -0.29 -9.54
CA SER A 324 2.32 0.22 -10.71
C SER A 324 2.19 1.73 -10.91
N ASP A 325 1.21 2.37 -10.30
CA ASP A 325 1.07 3.83 -10.28
C ASP A 325 2.00 4.52 -9.27
N TYR A 326 2.56 3.76 -8.32
CA TYR A 326 3.52 4.25 -7.33
C TYR A 326 4.95 3.95 -7.73
N ASP A 327 5.87 4.90 -7.54
CA ASP A 327 7.30 4.66 -7.77
C ASP A 327 7.82 3.54 -6.86
N PHE A 328 8.70 2.69 -7.41
CA PHE A 328 9.37 1.64 -6.67
C PHE A 328 10.50 2.24 -5.84
N SER A 329 10.15 2.87 -4.74
CA SER A 329 11.03 3.63 -3.85
C SER A 329 11.01 3.06 -2.44
N THR A 330 12.05 3.37 -1.65
CA THR A 330 12.11 2.99 -0.23
C THR A 330 10.86 3.42 0.52
N TYR A 331 10.37 4.65 0.30
CA TYR A 331 9.17 5.16 0.96
C TYR A 331 7.94 4.30 0.65
N ASN A 332 7.65 4.04 -0.62
CA ASN A 332 6.47 3.28 -1.02
C ASN A 332 6.57 1.81 -0.58
N ILE A 333 7.76 1.21 -0.63
CA ILE A 333 7.99 -0.15 -0.14
C ILE A 333 7.76 -0.25 1.36
N LEU A 334 8.27 0.71 2.15
CA LEU A 334 8.03 0.74 3.59
C LEU A 334 6.55 0.95 3.91
N THR A 335 5.86 1.84 3.17
CA THR A 335 4.41 2.05 3.34
C THR A 335 3.62 0.77 3.07
N VAL A 336 3.94 0.04 2.00
CA VAL A 336 3.30 -1.25 1.68
C VAL A 336 3.66 -2.29 2.75
N ARG A 337 4.90 -2.35 3.24
CA ARG A 337 5.31 -3.24 4.34
C ARG A 337 4.53 -2.97 5.63
N GLU A 338 4.37 -1.71 6.01
CA GLU A 338 3.56 -1.35 7.19
C GLU A 338 2.11 -1.78 7.03
N GLU A 339 1.51 -1.55 5.85
CA GLU A 339 0.16 -2.01 5.53
C GLU A 339 0.07 -3.54 5.58
N MET A 340 1.01 -4.25 4.97
CA MET A 340 1.10 -5.71 5.00
C MET A 340 1.21 -6.23 6.44
N SER A 341 2.06 -5.62 7.26
CA SER A 341 2.24 -6.02 8.66
C SER A 341 0.95 -5.85 9.47
N ALA A 342 0.24 -4.75 9.27
CA ALA A 342 -1.06 -4.52 9.90
C ALA A 342 -2.10 -5.56 9.44
N ASN A 343 -2.14 -5.88 8.14
CA ASN A 343 -3.04 -6.87 7.56
C ASN A 343 -2.68 -8.30 7.99
N ILE A 344 -1.39 -8.63 8.15
CA ILE A 344 -0.97 -9.94 8.68
C ILE A 344 -1.52 -10.13 10.08
N VAL A 345 -1.35 -9.15 10.97
CA VAL A 345 -1.87 -9.23 12.34
C VAL A 345 -3.39 -9.39 12.32
N GLN A 346 -4.09 -8.58 11.51
CA GLN A 346 -5.54 -8.68 11.38
C GLN A 346 -5.96 -10.02 10.77
N GLY A 347 -5.28 -10.48 9.72
CA GLY A 347 -5.59 -11.76 9.07
C GLY A 347 -5.41 -12.96 10.02
N ILE A 348 -4.38 -12.95 10.86
CA ILE A 348 -4.18 -13.99 11.89
C ILE A 348 -5.24 -13.89 12.98
N GLU A 349 -5.59 -12.66 13.43
CA GLU A 349 -6.71 -12.48 14.35
C GLU A 349 -8.00 -13.04 13.76
N ASP A 350 -8.29 -12.76 12.50
CA ASP A 350 -9.48 -13.25 11.82
C ASP A 350 -9.47 -14.79 11.66
N GLU A 351 -8.31 -15.39 11.38
CA GLU A 351 -8.16 -16.86 11.37
C GLU A 351 -8.41 -17.48 12.76
N ILE A 352 -7.85 -16.88 13.83
CA ILE A 352 -8.06 -17.36 15.20
C ILE A 352 -9.55 -17.29 15.55
N ILE A 353 -10.18 -16.14 15.30
CA ILE A 353 -11.60 -15.93 15.62
C ILE A 353 -12.48 -16.79 14.71
N GLY A 354 -12.18 -16.88 13.42
CA GLY A 354 -12.93 -17.72 12.48
C GLY A 354 -12.90 -19.20 12.88
N LEU A 355 -11.73 -19.72 13.27
CA LEU A 355 -11.60 -21.10 13.75
C LEU A 355 -12.38 -21.31 15.06
N PHE A 356 -12.28 -20.37 15.98
CA PHE A 356 -13.01 -20.41 17.25
C PHE A 356 -14.53 -20.38 17.02
N ASP A 357 -15.02 -19.50 16.15
CA ASP A 357 -16.44 -19.40 15.80
C ASP A 357 -16.96 -20.67 15.14
N ASN A 358 -16.21 -21.23 14.21
CA ASN A 358 -16.58 -22.50 13.57
C ASN A 358 -16.80 -23.61 14.60
N TRP A 359 -16.03 -23.64 15.67
CA TRP A 359 -16.15 -24.67 16.68
C TRP A 359 -17.17 -24.36 17.78
N THR A 360 -17.45 -23.08 18.07
CA THR A 360 -18.41 -22.64 19.09
C THR A 360 -19.80 -22.35 18.53
N ASN A 361 -19.91 -21.76 17.33
CA ASN A 361 -21.20 -21.41 16.74
C ASN A 361 -22.04 -22.62 16.32
N LEU A 362 -21.39 -23.71 15.93
CA LEU A 362 -22.08 -24.98 15.67
C LEU A 362 -22.90 -25.49 16.88
N HIS A 363 -22.63 -24.97 18.06
CA HIS A 363 -23.36 -25.26 19.26
C HIS A 363 -24.75 -24.58 19.34
N TYR A 364 -24.94 -23.45 18.65
CA TYR A 364 -26.18 -22.66 18.69
C TYR A 364 -27.23 -23.06 17.65
N CYS A 365 -26.84 -23.71 16.58
CA CYS A 365 -27.73 -24.05 15.48
C CYS A 365 -28.39 -25.40 15.68
N SER A 366 -29.19 -25.57 16.75
CA SER A 366 -29.85 -26.84 17.07
C SER A 366 -30.91 -27.29 16.07
N GLU A 367 -31.50 -26.34 15.27
CA GLU A 367 -32.60 -26.66 14.35
C GLU A 367 -32.12 -27.11 12.95
N TYR A 368 -30.95 -26.66 12.50
CA TYR A 368 -30.45 -26.92 11.14
C TYR A 368 -29.19 -27.75 11.05
N SER A 369 -28.43 -27.81 12.10
CA SER A 369 -27.22 -28.62 12.12
C SER A 369 -27.52 -29.93 12.80
N LYS A 370 -27.30 -31.03 12.12
CA LYS A 370 -26.91 -32.25 12.77
C LYS A 370 -25.58 -31.96 13.45
N ASN A 371 -25.65 -31.26 14.59
CA ASN A 371 -24.50 -30.65 15.25
C ASN A 371 -23.50 -31.74 15.59
N ILE A 372 -22.32 -31.67 15.02
CA ILE A 372 -21.26 -32.67 15.22
C ILE A 372 -20.89 -32.77 16.69
N HIS A 373 -21.09 -31.70 17.48
CA HIS A 373 -20.83 -31.65 18.91
C HIS A 373 -21.84 -32.48 19.76
N TYR A 374 -23.01 -32.77 19.21
CA TYR A 374 -24.04 -33.61 19.83
C TYR A 374 -24.17 -34.97 19.17
N TYR A 375 -23.23 -35.37 18.34
CA TYR A 375 -23.27 -36.68 17.72
C TYR A 375 -23.18 -37.77 18.81
N ASN A 376 -24.24 -38.55 18.96
CA ASN A 376 -24.41 -39.59 20.01
C ASN A 376 -24.32 -39.08 21.47
N GLY A 377 -24.76 -37.86 21.76
CA GLY A 377 -24.75 -37.31 23.13
C GLY A 377 -23.41 -36.75 23.60
N TRP A 378 -22.43 -36.61 22.72
CA TRP A 378 -21.13 -36.05 23.06
C TRP A 378 -21.11 -34.53 22.84
N CYS A 379 -20.97 -33.77 23.96
CA CYS A 379 -20.72 -32.33 23.88
C CYS A 379 -19.23 -32.08 24.08
N THR A 380 -18.53 -31.60 23.06
CA THR A 380 -17.07 -31.34 23.09
C THR A 380 -16.74 -29.90 23.47
N ASN A 381 -17.61 -28.97 23.12
CA ASN A 381 -17.36 -27.54 23.31
C ASN A 381 -18.56 -26.85 23.95
N SER A 382 -18.30 -25.72 24.61
CA SER A 382 -19.32 -24.75 25.05
C SER A 382 -19.34 -23.53 24.11
N ALA A 383 -20.31 -22.64 24.28
CA ALA A 383 -20.38 -21.40 23.55
C ALA A 383 -19.16 -20.47 23.76
N TYR A 384 -18.42 -20.68 24.85
CA TYR A 384 -17.35 -19.77 25.27
C TYR A 384 -15.98 -20.44 25.37
N LYS A 385 -15.90 -21.76 25.19
CA LYS A 385 -14.68 -22.51 25.45
C LYS A 385 -14.61 -23.76 24.57
N ILE A 386 -13.49 -23.91 23.88
CA ILE A 386 -13.16 -25.14 23.17
C ILE A 386 -12.62 -26.17 24.17
N GLY A 387 -13.14 -27.40 24.12
CA GLY A 387 -12.68 -28.51 24.95
C GLY A 387 -11.42 -29.18 24.37
N LYS A 388 -10.83 -30.10 25.15
CA LYS A 388 -9.66 -30.89 24.74
C LYS A 388 -9.89 -31.68 23.47
N LYS A 389 -11.13 -32.05 23.18
CA LYS A 389 -11.51 -32.83 22.00
C LYS A 389 -12.48 -32.02 21.11
N VAL A 390 -12.17 -31.92 19.83
CA VAL A 390 -13.01 -31.25 18.83
C VAL A 390 -13.32 -32.22 17.71
N ILE A 391 -14.55 -32.17 17.20
CA ILE A 391 -15.03 -32.96 16.08
C ILE A 391 -15.47 -32.00 14.98
N PHE A 392 -14.96 -32.19 13.77
CA PHE A 392 -15.37 -31.41 12.61
C PHE A 392 -15.47 -32.24 11.34
N ARG A 393 -16.14 -31.73 10.32
CA ARG A 393 -16.27 -32.42 9.04
C ARG A 393 -14.97 -32.34 8.26
N CYS A 394 -14.42 -33.51 7.94
CA CYS A 394 -13.19 -33.62 7.18
C CYS A 394 -13.11 -35.02 6.55
N CYS A 395 -13.35 -35.12 5.24
CA CYS A 395 -13.34 -36.39 4.52
C CYS A 395 -11.92 -36.73 4.10
N ALA A 396 -11.35 -37.77 4.69
CA ALA A 396 -10.00 -38.27 4.43
C ALA A 396 -9.97 -39.67 3.82
N PHE A 397 -11.11 -40.17 3.41
CA PHE A 397 -11.21 -41.50 2.74
C PHE A 397 -11.65 -41.31 1.30
N SER A 398 -11.03 -42.04 0.41
CA SER A 398 -11.40 -42.09 -1.01
C SER A 398 -12.77 -42.73 -1.17
N ASP A 399 -13.68 -42.05 -1.84
CA ASP A 399 -15.04 -42.59 -2.14
C ASP A 399 -14.98 -43.86 -3.02
N TRP A 400 -13.91 -44.01 -3.77
CA TRP A 400 -13.72 -45.11 -4.72
C TRP A 400 -13.10 -46.36 -4.08
N SER A 401 -12.00 -46.18 -3.35
CA SER A 401 -11.24 -47.27 -2.76
C SER A 401 -11.63 -47.58 -1.32
N GLY A 402 -12.32 -46.67 -0.64
CA GLY A 402 -12.60 -46.72 0.78
C GLY A 402 -11.35 -46.69 1.66
N ARG A 403 -10.17 -46.41 1.09
CA ARG A 403 -8.87 -46.31 1.80
C ARG A 403 -8.67 -44.94 2.37
N PHE A 404 -7.85 -44.86 3.40
CA PHE A 404 -7.40 -43.57 3.95
C PHE A 404 -6.46 -42.92 2.92
N GLU A 405 -6.88 -41.80 2.38
CA GLU A 405 -6.22 -41.03 1.33
C GLU A 405 -6.52 -39.53 1.57
N PRO A 406 -5.76 -38.89 2.47
CA PRO A 406 -6.01 -37.49 2.81
C PRO A 406 -5.71 -36.59 1.62
N SER A 407 -6.76 -35.90 1.15
CA SER A 407 -6.65 -34.91 0.05
C SER A 407 -5.97 -33.62 0.53
N TRP A 408 -5.60 -32.76 -0.43
CA TRP A 408 -5.08 -31.42 -0.14
C TRP A 408 -6.02 -30.60 0.76
N ARG A 409 -7.34 -30.85 0.75
CA ARG A 409 -8.32 -30.18 1.63
C ARG A 409 -8.14 -30.58 3.09
N VAL A 410 -7.80 -31.83 3.34
CA VAL A 410 -7.49 -32.33 4.69
C VAL A 410 -6.22 -31.69 5.20
N GLU A 411 -5.18 -31.67 4.38
CA GLU A 411 -3.91 -31.02 4.70
C GLU A 411 -4.12 -29.52 5.00
N SER A 412 -4.85 -28.82 4.16
CA SER A 412 -5.15 -27.38 4.34
C SER A 412 -5.92 -27.12 5.64
N ALA A 413 -6.95 -27.91 5.95
CA ALA A 413 -7.74 -27.75 7.17
C ALA A 413 -6.91 -27.97 8.43
N LEU A 414 -6.07 -29.01 8.46
CA LEU A 414 -5.21 -29.27 9.63
C LEU A 414 -4.07 -28.27 9.74
N SER A 415 -3.50 -27.86 8.61
CA SER A 415 -2.45 -26.83 8.56
C SER A 415 -2.95 -25.47 9.07
N GLN A 416 -4.20 -25.11 8.77
CA GLN A 416 -4.81 -23.90 9.33
C GLN A 416 -4.88 -23.97 10.86
N ILE A 417 -5.31 -25.11 11.41
CA ILE A 417 -5.39 -25.32 12.87
C ILE A 417 -3.99 -25.21 13.50
N GLU A 418 -3.00 -25.94 12.96
CA GLU A 418 -1.64 -25.92 13.50
C GLU A 418 -1.00 -24.53 13.38
N ARG A 419 -1.22 -23.82 12.30
CA ARG A 419 -0.71 -22.45 12.12
C ARG A 419 -1.24 -21.50 13.20
N VAL A 420 -2.55 -21.52 13.47
CA VAL A 420 -3.17 -20.72 14.52
C VAL A 420 -2.58 -21.06 15.89
N LEU A 421 -2.42 -22.34 16.19
CA LEU A 421 -1.87 -22.78 17.48
C LEU A 421 -0.38 -22.45 17.60
N HIS A 422 0.40 -22.66 16.53
CA HIS A 422 1.82 -22.32 16.48
C HIS A 422 2.07 -20.83 16.69
N TYR A 423 1.22 -20.01 16.08
CA TYR A 423 1.28 -18.57 16.26
C TYR A 423 1.07 -18.15 17.72
N LEU A 424 0.13 -18.79 18.42
CA LEU A 424 -0.13 -18.53 19.84
C LEU A 424 0.95 -19.08 20.77
N ASP A 425 1.58 -20.20 20.40
CA ASP A 425 2.64 -20.86 21.18
C ASP A 425 3.99 -20.15 21.07
N THR A 426 4.33 -19.72 19.86
CA THR A 426 5.66 -19.17 19.56
C THR A 426 5.70 -17.65 19.49
N ASN A 427 4.63 -16.97 19.89
CA ASN A 427 4.51 -15.52 19.81
C ASN A 427 4.74 -14.96 18.39
N GLY A 428 4.22 -15.68 17.40
CA GLY A 428 4.20 -15.20 16.04
C GLY A 428 5.31 -15.74 15.13
N GLN A 429 6.05 -16.76 15.54
CA GLN A 429 7.03 -17.38 14.63
C GLN A 429 6.33 -18.08 13.45
N LYS A 430 7.06 -18.18 12.35
CA LYS A 430 6.57 -18.80 11.12
C LYS A 430 6.29 -20.28 11.31
N TYR A 431 5.08 -20.71 10.96
CA TYR A 431 4.69 -22.11 10.90
C TYR A 431 5.24 -22.76 9.62
N ASN A 432 5.91 -23.91 9.79
CA ASN A 432 6.31 -24.76 8.66
C ASN A 432 5.45 -26.03 8.65
N GLY A 433 4.60 -26.19 7.63
CA GLY A 433 3.70 -27.33 7.46
C GLY A 433 4.35 -28.64 7.00
N ASP A 434 5.69 -28.70 6.87
CA ASP A 434 6.37 -29.89 6.34
C ASP A 434 6.24 -31.11 7.25
N GLU A 435 6.26 -30.90 8.57
CA GLU A 435 6.07 -31.97 9.55
C GLU A 435 4.67 -32.57 9.47
N LEU A 436 3.63 -31.74 9.37
CA LEU A 436 2.24 -32.16 9.21
C LEU A 436 2.09 -32.96 7.91
N ARG A 437 2.65 -32.48 6.81
CA ARG A 437 2.60 -33.14 5.50
C ARG A 437 3.30 -34.48 5.53
N ALA A 438 4.47 -34.57 6.16
CA ALA A 438 5.21 -35.80 6.35
C ALA A 438 4.44 -36.82 7.20
N ALA A 439 3.81 -36.38 8.30
CA ALA A 439 3.00 -37.23 9.18
C ALA A 439 1.77 -37.80 8.45
N LEU A 440 1.04 -36.97 7.68
CA LEU A 440 -0.11 -37.43 6.92
C LEU A 440 0.28 -38.42 5.83
N LYS A 441 1.39 -38.19 5.13
CA LYS A 441 1.91 -39.10 4.08
C LYS A 441 2.35 -40.44 4.68
N ALA A 442 3.03 -40.41 5.82
CA ALA A 442 3.42 -41.66 6.52
C ALA A 442 2.19 -42.44 6.99
N ALA A 443 1.17 -41.76 7.52
CA ALA A 443 -0.08 -42.38 7.93
C ALA A 443 -0.86 -42.99 6.76
N GLU A 444 -0.88 -42.31 5.62
CA GLU A 444 -1.47 -42.84 4.36
C GLU A 444 -0.78 -44.14 3.91
N GLN A 445 0.55 -44.11 3.86
CA GLN A 445 1.35 -45.29 3.46
C GLN A 445 1.13 -46.47 4.40
N ALA A 446 0.97 -46.20 5.70
CA ALA A 446 0.68 -47.24 6.71
C ALA A 446 -0.80 -47.65 6.78
N GLY A 447 -1.70 -46.98 6.03
CA GLY A 447 -3.15 -47.17 6.16
C GLY A 447 -3.71 -46.78 7.50
N GLN A 448 -2.99 -45.96 8.26
CA GLN A 448 -3.34 -45.52 9.61
C GLN A 448 -4.24 -44.28 9.57
N SER A 449 -5.50 -44.43 9.97
CA SER A 449 -6.44 -43.31 10.04
C SER A 449 -6.74 -42.83 11.45
N GLN A 450 -6.17 -43.49 12.47
CA GLN A 450 -6.45 -43.17 13.88
C GLN A 450 -5.21 -42.75 14.62
N LYS A 451 -5.38 -41.77 15.56
CA LYS A 451 -4.34 -41.27 16.44
C LYS A 451 -3.06 -40.87 15.71
N ILE A 452 -3.21 -40.21 14.57
CA ILE A 452 -2.08 -39.63 13.86
C ILE A 452 -1.53 -38.50 14.71
N GLN A 453 -0.28 -38.61 15.13
CA GLN A 453 0.38 -37.62 15.97
C GLN A 453 0.80 -36.42 15.13
N LEU A 454 0.34 -35.24 15.51
CA LEU A 454 0.72 -33.96 14.94
C LEU A 454 1.34 -33.09 16.05
N HIS A 455 1.80 -31.91 15.72
CA HIS A 455 2.54 -31.09 16.69
C HIS A 455 1.72 -30.69 17.92
N TYR A 456 0.50 -30.19 17.72
CA TYR A 456 -0.37 -29.68 18.78
C TYR A 456 -1.52 -30.59 19.18
N PHE A 457 -1.81 -31.63 18.37
CA PHE A 457 -2.95 -32.51 18.61
C PHE A 457 -2.76 -33.86 17.92
N THR A 458 -3.55 -34.84 18.33
CA THR A 458 -3.72 -36.07 17.56
C THR A 458 -4.97 -36.00 16.72
N ALA A 459 -4.91 -36.53 15.48
CA ALA A 459 -6.03 -36.59 14.56
C ALA A 459 -6.51 -38.04 14.35
N THR A 460 -7.83 -38.23 14.37
CA THR A 460 -8.49 -39.51 14.05
C THR A 460 -9.57 -39.27 13.02
N PHE A 461 -9.47 -39.95 11.87
CA PHE A 461 -10.42 -39.82 10.78
C PHE A 461 -11.38 -41.02 10.73
N TYR A 462 -12.63 -40.71 10.46
CA TYR A 462 -13.70 -41.71 10.35
C TYR A 462 -14.31 -41.71 8.95
N LYS A 463 -14.70 -42.92 8.47
CA LYS A 463 -15.34 -43.08 7.15
C LYS A 463 -16.65 -42.28 6.99
N LYS A 464 -17.24 -41.82 8.06
CA LYS A 464 -18.42 -40.94 8.04
C LYS A 464 -18.11 -39.49 7.63
N GLY A 465 -16.84 -39.19 7.28
CA GLY A 465 -16.41 -37.85 6.87
C GLY A 465 -16.19 -36.88 8.03
N THR A 466 -15.80 -37.39 9.21
CA THR A 466 -15.44 -36.57 10.37
C THR A 466 -13.99 -36.80 10.77
N CYS A 467 -13.36 -35.73 11.26
CA CYS A 467 -12.08 -35.76 11.94
C CYS A 467 -12.30 -35.42 13.41
N HIS A 468 -11.71 -36.19 14.31
CA HIS A 468 -11.65 -35.92 15.72
C HIS A 468 -10.21 -35.54 16.04
N ILE A 469 -10.01 -34.33 16.56
CA ILE A 469 -8.72 -33.88 17.09
C ILE A 469 -8.76 -33.89 18.60
N GLU A 470 -7.65 -34.25 19.22
CA GLU A 470 -7.46 -34.19 20.66
C GLU A 470 -6.18 -33.43 20.96
N PHE A 471 -6.31 -32.26 21.61
CA PHE A 471 -5.17 -31.39 21.90
C PHE A 471 -4.20 -32.06 22.87
N THR A 472 -2.91 -32.00 22.53
CA THR A 472 -1.82 -32.54 23.36
C THR A 472 -1.18 -31.46 24.24
N ASN A 473 -1.27 -30.19 23.80
CA ASN A 473 -0.76 -29.04 24.55
C ASN A 473 -1.92 -28.24 25.14
N GLU A 474 -2.13 -28.38 26.45
CA GLU A 474 -3.24 -27.73 27.16
C GLU A 474 -3.01 -26.22 27.34
N ASP A 475 -1.77 -25.76 27.39
CA ASP A 475 -1.44 -24.34 27.53
C ASP A 475 -1.77 -23.56 26.27
N VAL A 476 -1.44 -24.13 25.11
CA VAL A 476 -1.78 -23.53 23.83
C VAL A 476 -3.31 -23.50 23.62
N LEU A 477 -4.00 -24.57 23.99
CA LEU A 477 -5.47 -24.58 23.96
C LEU A 477 -6.04 -23.52 24.92
N LYS A 478 -5.45 -23.34 26.11
CA LYS A 478 -5.84 -22.30 27.05
C LYS A 478 -5.62 -20.91 26.47
N SER A 479 -4.45 -20.65 25.89
CA SER A 479 -4.14 -19.37 25.22
C SER A 479 -5.10 -19.09 24.06
N PHE A 480 -5.46 -20.09 23.25
CA PHE A 480 -6.44 -19.96 22.18
C PHE A 480 -7.82 -19.56 22.71
N ASN A 481 -8.31 -20.24 23.74
CA ASN A 481 -9.59 -19.90 24.37
C ASN A 481 -9.59 -18.50 24.98
N LEU A 482 -8.52 -18.11 25.67
CA LEU A 482 -8.38 -16.80 26.30
C LEU A 482 -8.38 -15.68 25.25
N TYR A 483 -7.57 -15.84 24.21
CA TYR A 483 -7.48 -14.85 23.15
C TYR A 483 -8.83 -14.61 22.46
N ALA A 484 -9.47 -15.69 22.02
CA ALA A 484 -10.75 -15.60 21.33
C ALA A 484 -11.85 -15.03 22.25
N SER A 485 -11.93 -15.47 23.51
CA SER A 485 -12.94 -14.98 24.46
C SER A 485 -12.76 -13.52 24.83
N GLN A 486 -11.51 -13.03 24.90
CA GLN A 486 -11.22 -11.60 25.11
C GLN A 486 -11.65 -10.77 23.89
N LYS A 487 -11.31 -11.20 22.70
CA LYS A 487 -11.68 -10.50 21.46
C LYS A 487 -13.19 -10.44 21.23
N LYS A 488 -13.91 -11.49 21.65
CA LYS A 488 -15.38 -11.52 21.59
C LYS A 488 -16.06 -10.78 22.75
N GLY A 489 -15.30 -10.19 23.67
CA GLY A 489 -15.83 -9.46 24.80
C GLY A 489 -16.54 -10.35 25.86
N TRP A 490 -16.23 -11.63 25.88
CA TRP A 490 -16.83 -12.58 26.87
C TRP A 490 -16.10 -12.58 28.19
N LEU A 491 -14.85 -12.13 28.21
CA LEU A 491 -14.10 -11.92 29.44
C LEU A 491 -14.15 -10.44 29.85
N PRO A 492 -14.22 -10.13 31.15
CA PRO A 492 -14.34 -8.75 31.58
C PRO A 492 -13.06 -7.94 31.32
N PRO A 493 -13.15 -6.61 31.17
CA PRO A 493 -11.99 -5.75 30.91
C PRO A 493 -10.90 -5.80 31.98
N SER A 494 -11.24 -6.23 33.23
CA SER A 494 -10.31 -6.43 34.34
C SER A 494 -9.53 -7.75 34.24
N TYR A 495 -9.96 -8.69 33.40
CA TYR A 495 -9.31 -9.98 33.21
C TYR A 495 -7.87 -9.79 32.66
N GLY A 496 -6.92 -10.42 33.31
CA GLY A 496 -5.49 -10.32 32.98
C GLY A 496 -4.79 -9.03 33.45
N LYS A 497 -5.55 -8.08 34.01
CA LYS A 497 -5.01 -6.79 34.49
C LYS A 497 -5.04 -6.66 36.03
N LYS A 498 -5.90 -7.41 36.69
CA LYS A 498 -6.08 -7.37 38.16
C LYS A 498 -5.93 -8.75 38.74
N SER A 499 -5.50 -8.84 40.00
CA SER A 499 -5.59 -10.11 40.75
C SER A 499 -7.06 -10.49 40.91
N TYR A 500 -7.33 -11.78 41.14
CA TYR A 500 -8.73 -12.25 41.34
C TYR A 500 -9.45 -11.48 42.46
N HIS A 501 -8.75 -11.23 43.58
CA HIS A 501 -9.34 -10.54 44.73
C HIS A 501 -9.62 -9.05 44.48
N ASP A 502 -8.87 -8.41 43.57
CA ASP A 502 -9.02 -6.99 43.25
C ASP A 502 -10.10 -6.75 42.19
N MET A 503 -10.71 -7.80 41.66
CA MET A 503 -11.77 -7.69 40.67
C MET A 503 -13.12 -7.34 41.30
N PRO A 504 -13.98 -6.60 40.58
CA PRO A 504 -15.39 -6.45 40.95
C PRO A 504 -16.10 -7.81 41.09
N ALA A 505 -17.08 -7.91 42.00
CA ALA A 505 -17.82 -9.15 42.22
C ALA A 505 -18.52 -9.70 40.94
N ALA A 506 -18.95 -8.80 40.05
CA ALA A 506 -19.54 -9.19 38.78
C ALA A 506 -18.50 -9.86 37.84
N ASP A 507 -17.27 -9.30 37.79
CA ASP A 507 -16.19 -9.83 36.97
C ASP A 507 -15.71 -11.20 37.51
N ARG A 508 -15.60 -11.35 38.85
CA ARG A 508 -15.27 -12.63 39.47
C ARG A 508 -16.25 -13.74 39.09
N LYS A 509 -17.55 -13.46 39.05
CA LYS A 509 -18.55 -14.45 38.62
C LYS A 509 -18.31 -14.93 37.18
N VAL A 510 -17.85 -14.06 36.27
CA VAL A 510 -17.52 -14.45 34.92
C VAL A 510 -16.27 -15.34 34.91
N VAL A 511 -15.24 -14.96 35.67
CA VAL A 511 -14.01 -15.76 35.84
C VAL A 511 -14.31 -17.13 36.43
N ASP A 512 -15.16 -17.21 37.48
CA ASP A 512 -15.58 -18.49 38.08
C ASP A 512 -16.30 -19.39 37.09
N SER A 513 -17.17 -18.81 36.27
CA SER A 513 -17.87 -19.55 35.20
C SER A 513 -16.93 -20.02 34.09
N PHE A 514 -15.88 -19.27 33.81
CA PHE A 514 -14.95 -19.56 32.68
C PHE A 514 -13.87 -20.57 33.10
N GLU A 515 -13.18 -20.34 34.21
CA GLU A 515 -12.05 -21.18 34.64
C GLU A 515 -11.86 -21.37 36.15
N GLY A 516 -12.43 -20.50 36.97
CA GLY A 516 -12.25 -20.49 38.42
C GLY A 516 -10.99 -19.75 38.90
N GLU A 517 -10.93 -19.47 40.21
CA GLU A 517 -9.88 -18.69 40.86
C GLU A 517 -8.47 -19.29 40.71
N GLU A 518 -8.33 -20.60 40.98
CA GLU A 518 -7.03 -21.29 40.89
C GLU A 518 -6.46 -21.22 39.48
N SER A 519 -7.30 -21.56 38.49
CA SER A 519 -6.90 -21.53 37.07
C SER A 519 -6.55 -20.12 36.59
N TYR A 520 -7.31 -19.10 37.07
CA TYR A 520 -7.01 -17.70 36.75
C TYR A 520 -5.67 -17.24 37.33
N THR A 521 -5.40 -17.62 38.59
CA THR A 521 -4.11 -17.29 39.23
C THR A 521 -2.93 -17.95 38.52
N ASP A 522 -3.08 -19.21 38.09
CA ASP A 522 -2.10 -19.91 37.25
C ASP A 522 -1.90 -19.20 35.91
N THR A 523 -3.00 -18.77 35.25
CA THR A 523 -2.96 -18.02 34.01
C THR A 523 -2.12 -16.74 34.10
N LEU A 524 -2.30 -15.97 35.18
CA LEU A 524 -1.52 -14.77 35.44
C LEU A 524 -0.05 -15.06 35.70
N THR A 525 0.23 -16.07 36.52
CA THR A 525 1.60 -16.46 36.91
C THR A 525 2.42 -16.97 35.72
N ARG A 526 1.79 -17.68 34.81
CA ARG A 526 2.41 -18.29 33.64
C ARG A 526 2.39 -17.39 32.42
N HIS A 527 1.84 -16.18 32.52
CA HIS A 527 1.72 -15.21 31.40
C HIS A 527 1.06 -15.79 30.14
N LEU A 528 0.03 -16.62 30.30
CA LEU A 528 -0.66 -17.29 29.20
C LEU A 528 -1.60 -16.37 28.39
N ILE A 529 -1.72 -15.09 28.76
CA ILE A 529 -2.58 -14.13 28.08
C ILE A 529 -1.83 -13.48 26.93
N PRO A 530 -2.20 -13.77 25.67
CA PRO A 530 -1.56 -13.14 24.52
C PRO A 530 -1.82 -11.63 24.49
N THR A 531 -0.79 -10.81 24.34
CA THR A 531 -0.90 -9.34 24.25
C THR A 531 -0.68 -8.87 22.80
N LYS A 532 -1.23 -7.69 22.42
CA LYS A 532 -0.98 -7.10 21.09
C LYS A 532 0.51 -6.90 20.77
N SER A 533 1.34 -6.63 21.78
CA SER A 533 2.79 -6.48 21.60
C SER A 533 3.47 -7.80 21.19
N THR A 534 2.88 -8.94 21.52
CA THR A 534 3.33 -10.26 21.13
C THR A 534 3.27 -10.44 19.60
N PHE A 535 2.32 -9.77 18.94
CA PHE A 535 2.07 -9.85 17.49
C PHE A 535 2.88 -8.85 16.67
N LEU A 536 3.49 -7.83 17.30
CA LEU A 536 4.25 -6.78 16.62
C LEU A 536 5.75 -7.08 16.54
N GLN A 537 6.27 -8.08 17.25
CA GLN A 537 7.69 -8.46 17.23
C GLN A 537 8.16 -9.15 15.93
N LEU A 538 7.26 -9.38 14.99
CA LEU A 538 7.55 -9.97 13.67
C LEU A 538 8.35 -9.04 12.72
N ASN A 539 8.65 -7.80 13.10
CA ASN A 539 9.19 -6.76 12.21
C ASN A 539 10.47 -6.08 12.72
N ALA A 540 11.20 -6.67 13.64
CA ALA A 540 12.53 -6.18 14.04
C ALA A 540 13.64 -6.87 13.24
#